data_449721b083ed21bb9b4ebd9fc77b575e
#
_entry.id   449721b083ed21bb9b4ebd9fc77b575e
#
_cell.length_a   1.000
_cell.length_b   1.000
_cell.length_c   1.000
_cell.angle_alpha   90.00
_cell.angle_beta   90.00
_cell.angle_gamma   90.00
#
_symmetry.space_group_name_H-M   'P 1'
#
loop_
_entity.id
_entity.type
_entity.pdbx_description
1 polymer ?
#
loop_
_entity_poly.entity_id
_entity_poly.type
_entity_poly.pdbx_seq_one_letter_code
_entity_poly.pdbx_strand_id
1 'polypeptide(L)'
;MDTLPALRTDIDFLTVHHEGRDMILVRDPLGIVSPNAALSAEIAPYLPLFDGSTSIGNLQIIMMRHQGGSLVFRSAAERIVEDLSRLGILQTDSYRAAKDRITREFANSPERAAFLAGSSYPADPGEAASVLDRILSLPATSAVRLPGPPCALAAPHIDLRVAERTYAAAYRAVRDLAPSAILLLGTGHALGRSRYSISDKTFTTPLGRVPADREATARIRAAAGTAASPDDFAHRNEHSLEFQLLFLQRLFPMEQVPILPVLCGQMEDLFETVRSPLEAPGIASFVEEVSAWISEPPGSKLVVAGVDLSHVG
;
A
#
# COMPACT_ATOMS: atom_id res chain seq x y z
N MET A 1 8.29 30.73 -16.03
CA MET A 1 9.05 29.46 -15.97
C MET A 1 9.26 28.98 -17.39
N ASP A 2 10.48 28.70 -17.80
CA ASP A 2 10.75 28.22 -19.16
C ASP A 2 10.80 26.68 -19.23
N THR A 3 10.88 26.00 -18.11
CA THR A 3 10.89 24.53 -18.03
C THR A 3 9.55 23.98 -17.58
N LEU A 4 9.20 22.81 -18.13
CA LEU A 4 7.99 22.05 -17.74
C LEU A 4 8.17 21.50 -16.32
N PRO A 5 7.16 21.58 -15.46
CA PRO A 5 7.19 20.84 -14.18
C PRO A 5 7.27 19.34 -14.43
N ALA A 6 7.93 18.59 -13.53
CA ALA A 6 7.98 17.14 -13.64
C ALA A 6 6.60 16.50 -13.39
N LEU A 7 6.35 15.34 -14.00
CA LEU A 7 5.25 14.47 -13.61
C LEU A 7 5.41 14.02 -12.16
N ARG A 8 4.31 13.78 -11.49
CA ARG A 8 4.30 13.09 -10.22
C ARG A 8 4.74 11.63 -10.41
N THR A 9 5.50 11.12 -9.45
CA THR A 9 6.02 9.73 -9.43
C THR A 9 5.18 8.81 -8.52
N ASP A 10 4.17 9.37 -7.86
CA ASP A 10 3.27 8.70 -6.92
C ASP A 10 1.86 8.49 -7.48
N ILE A 11 1.72 8.52 -8.81
CA ILE A 11 0.49 8.23 -9.56
C ILE A 11 0.75 7.22 -10.66
N ASP A 12 -0.28 6.45 -11.03
CA ASP A 12 -0.23 5.51 -12.15
C ASP A 12 -1.09 6.01 -13.30
N PHE A 13 -0.67 5.70 -14.53
CA PHE A 13 -1.40 5.96 -15.75
C PHE A 13 -1.87 4.64 -16.36
N LEU A 14 -3.18 4.44 -16.47
CA LEU A 14 -3.80 3.23 -16.98
C LEU A 14 -4.50 3.53 -18.30
N THR A 15 -4.04 2.95 -19.41
CA THR A 15 -4.73 3.06 -20.68
C THR A 15 -5.99 2.19 -20.67
N VAL A 16 -7.14 2.80 -20.98
CA VAL A 16 -8.43 2.13 -21.06
C VAL A 16 -9.13 2.49 -22.36
N HIS A 17 -9.88 1.53 -22.91
CA HIS A 17 -10.75 1.76 -24.06
C HIS A 17 -12.19 1.95 -23.57
N HIS A 18 -12.74 3.12 -23.78
CA HIS A 18 -14.11 3.45 -23.35
C HIS A 18 -14.86 4.17 -24.50
N GLU A 19 -16.05 3.68 -24.83
CA GLU A 19 -16.91 4.24 -25.90
C GLU A 19 -16.18 4.47 -27.25
N GLY A 20 -15.32 3.52 -27.64
CA GLY A 20 -14.60 3.61 -28.93
C GLY A 20 -13.44 4.61 -28.92
N ARG A 21 -12.98 5.07 -27.76
CA ARG A 21 -11.84 5.99 -27.58
C ARG A 21 -10.86 5.44 -26.57
N ASP A 22 -9.57 5.64 -26.87
CA ASP A 22 -8.52 5.36 -25.89
C ASP A 22 -8.36 6.55 -24.95
N MET A 23 -8.37 6.26 -23.65
CA MET A 23 -8.22 7.25 -22.59
C MET A 23 -7.15 6.77 -21.60
N ILE A 24 -6.58 7.70 -20.87
CA ILE A 24 -5.63 7.43 -19.78
C ILE A 24 -6.32 7.80 -18.48
N LEU A 25 -6.65 6.80 -17.67
CA LEU A 25 -7.10 7.01 -16.29
C LEU A 25 -5.91 7.29 -15.39
N VAL A 26 -6.06 8.24 -14.48
CA VAL A 26 -5.04 8.57 -13.48
C VAL A 26 -5.45 7.97 -12.15
N ARG A 27 -4.67 7.01 -11.68
CA ARG A 27 -4.81 6.44 -10.34
C ARG A 27 -3.92 7.22 -9.38
N ASP A 28 -4.54 7.93 -8.46
CA ASP A 28 -3.83 8.73 -7.45
C ASP A 28 -4.11 8.22 -6.02
N PRO A 29 -3.18 7.50 -5.39
CA PRO A 29 -3.35 7.03 -4.02
C PRO A 29 -3.49 8.17 -3.00
N LEU A 30 -2.99 9.37 -3.29
CA LEU A 30 -3.15 10.52 -2.40
C LEU A 30 -4.55 11.15 -2.47
N GLY A 31 -5.28 10.93 -3.58
CA GLY A 31 -6.60 11.51 -3.80
C GLY A 31 -6.57 13.01 -4.11
N ILE A 32 -5.44 13.53 -4.62
CA ILE A 32 -5.30 14.91 -5.09
C ILE A 32 -5.97 15.05 -6.45
N VAL A 33 -5.76 14.06 -7.33
CA VAL A 33 -6.45 13.94 -8.61
C VAL A 33 -7.85 13.38 -8.36
N SER A 34 -8.87 13.94 -9.02
CA SER A 34 -10.24 13.42 -8.93
C SER A 34 -10.29 11.94 -9.33
N PRO A 35 -11.05 11.08 -8.64
CA PRO A 35 -11.16 9.65 -8.97
C PRO A 35 -11.60 9.34 -10.41
N ASN A 36 -12.28 10.28 -11.06
CA ASN A 36 -12.78 10.13 -12.43
C ASN A 36 -11.94 10.93 -13.46
N ALA A 37 -10.76 11.40 -13.07
CA ALA A 37 -9.91 12.14 -13.99
C ALA A 37 -9.36 11.20 -15.06
N ALA A 38 -9.67 11.53 -16.29
CA ALA A 38 -9.17 10.87 -17.48
C ALA A 38 -8.57 11.88 -18.46
N LEU A 39 -7.48 11.51 -19.07
CA LEU A 39 -6.82 12.26 -20.12
C LEU A 39 -7.14 11.62 -21.47
N SER A 40 -7.21 12.45 -22.54
CA SER A 40 -7.18 11.89 -23.90
C SER A 40 -5.88 11.13 -24.13
N ALA A 41 -5.92 9.98 -24.80
CA ALA A 41 -4.73 9.24 -25.19
C ALA A 41 -3.78 10.07 -26.08
N GLU A 42 -4.28 11.12 -26.74
CA GLU A 42 -3.47 12.04 -27.54
C GLU A 42 -2.41 12.79 -26.73
N ILE A 43 -2.56 12.85 -25.38
CA ILE A 43 -1.55 13.47 -24.52
C ILE A 43 -0.35 12.55 -24.24
N ALA A 44 -0.51 11.22 -24.41
CA ALA A 44 0.49 10.22 -24.05
C ALA A 44 1.90 10.51 -24.62
N PRO A 45 2.06 10.91 -25.90
CA PRO A 45 3.38 11.20 -26.46
C PRO A 45 4.10 12.38 -25.79
N TYR A 46 3.36 13.24 -25.07
CA TYR A 46 3.91 14.44 -24.43
C TYR A 46 4.24 14.24 -22.96
N LEU A 47 3.62 13.27 -22.29
CA LEU A 47 3.85 13.01 -20.86
C LEU A 47 5.34 12.82 -20.49
N PRO A 48 6.15 12.06 -21.27
CA PRO A 48 7.58 11.91 -20.96
C PRO A 48 8.40 13.20 -20.99
N LEU A 49 7.89 14.27 -21.60
CA LEU A 49 8.56 15.56 -21.67
C LEU A 49 8.46 16.36 -20.36
N PHE A 50 7.54 15.97 -19.49
CA PHE A 50 7.36 16.58 -18.17
C PHE A 50 8.34 15.95 -17.18
N ASP A 51 9.64 16.19 -17.41
CA ASP A 51 10.76 15.65 -16.66
C ASP A 51 11.40 16.66 -15.70
N GLY A 52 10.90 17.89 -15.66
CA GLY A 52 11.45 18.99 -14.85
C GLY A 52 12.60 19.74 -15.55
N SER A 53 13.06 19.29 -16.73
CA SER A 53 14.19 19.86 -17.46
C SER A 53 13.83 20.36 -18.87
N THR A 54 12.85 19.75 -19.51
CA THR A 54 12.40 20.11 -20.86
C THR A 54 11.74 21.49 -20.87
N SER A 55 12.03 22.29 -21.89
CA SER A 55 11.44 23.63 -22.05
C SER A 55 10.06 23.58 -22.72
N ILE A 56 9.21 24.61 -22.46
CA ILE A 56 7.92 24.80 -23.17
C ILE A 56 8.14 24.87 -24.68
N GLY A 57 9.25 25.50 -25.12
CA GLY A 57 9.60 25.57 -26.54
C GLY A 57 9.85 24.20 -27.17
N ASN A 58 10.48 23.28 -26.44
CA ASN A 58 10.68 21.90 -26.91
C ASN A 58 9.35 21.15 -26.99
N LEU A 59 8.45 21.30 -26.01
CA LEU A 59 7.10 20.76 -26.09
C LEU A 59 6.37 21.26 -27.35
N GLN A 60 6.41 22.56 -27.62
CA GLN A 60 5.81 23.19 -28.82
C GLN A 60 6.36 22.58 -30.12
N ILE A 61 7.69 22.40 -30.22
CA ILE A 61 8.35 21.79 -31.39
C ILE A 61 7.86 20.34 -31.59
N ILE A 62 7.77 19.56 -30.52
CA ILE A 62 7.31 18.17 -30.60
C ILE A 62 5.85 18.09 -30.99
N MET A 63 4.98 18.98 -30.46
CA MET A 63 3.59 19.09 -30.89
C MET A 63 3.48 19.41 -32.41
N MET A 64 4.28 20.33 -32.91
CA MET A 64 4.33 20.65 -34.35
C MET A 64 4.71 19.44 -35.20
N ARG A 65 5.70 18.66 -34.76
CA ARG A 65 6.15 17.43 -35.44
C ARG A 65 5.03 16.38 -35.50
N HIS A 66 4.33 16.15 -34.39
CA HIS A 66 3.21 15.21 -34.33
C HIS A 66 2.00 15.65 -35.18
N GLN A 67 1.84 16.92 -35.39
CA GLN A 67 0.77 17.48 -36.26
C GLN A 67 1.22 17.67 -37.74
N GLY A 68 2.23 16.90 -38.18
CA GLY A 68 2.67 16.93 -39.56
C GLY A 68 3.32 18.27 -40.01
N GLY A 69 3.94 18.97 -39.06
CA GLY A 69 4.61 20.26 -39.34
C GLY A 69 3.67 21.49 -39.29
N SER A 70 2.42 21.31 -38.87
CA SER A 70 1.47 22.43 -38.72
C SER A 70 1.94 23.40 -37.61
N LEU A 71 1.69 24.68 -37.78
CA LEU A 71 2.05 25.70 -36.80
C LEU A 71 1.25 25.52 -35.51
N VAL A 72 1.95 25.30 -34.40
CA VAL A 72 1.38 25.24 -33.05
C VAL A 72 1.80 26.51 -32.30
N PHE A 73 0.85 27.26 -31.78
CA PHE A 73 1.15 28.44 -30.99
C PHE A 73 1.63 28.04 -29.58
N ARG A 74 2.54 28.83 -29.00
CA ARG A 74 3.06 28.61 -27.63
C ARG A 74 1.93 28.48 -26.60
N SER A 75 0.86 29.23 -26.75
CA SER A 75 -0.33 29.17 -25.90
C SER A 75 -1.02 27.79 -25.88
N ALA A 76 -0.85 26.98 -26.93
CA ALA A 76 -1.37 25.62 -26.92
C ALA A 76 -0.51 24.68 -26.00
N ALA A 77 0.81 24.83 -26.02
CA ALA A 77 1.69 24.13 -25.10
C ALA A 77 1.45 24.59 -23.65
N GLU A 78 1.31 25.88 -23.42
CA GLU A 78 1.01 26.46 -22.10
C GLU A 78 -0.32 25.93 -21.54
N ARG A 79 -1.36 25.79 -22.36
CA ARG A 79 -2.65 25.19 -21.95
C ARG A 79 -2.50 23.74 -21.47
N ILE A 80 -1.68 22.93 -22.14
CA ILE A 80 -1.41 21.56 -21.69
C ILE A 80 -0.80 21.59 -20.29
N VAL A 81 0.20 22.47 -20.06
CA VAL A 81 0.83 22.61 -18.73
C VAL A 81 -0.19 23.04 -17.68
N GLU A 82 -1.05 24.01 -18.00
CA GLU A 82 -2.09 24.51 -17.09
C GLU A 82 -3.12 23.42 -16.76
N ASP A 83 -3.58 22.66 -17.76
CA ASP A 83 -4.57 21.60 -17.58
C ASP A 83 -4.01 20.44 -16.72
N LEU A 84 -2.80 19.98 -17.02
CA LEU A 84 -2.13 18.94 -16.21
C LEU A 84 -1.83 19.44 -14.78
N SER A 85 -1.47 20.72 -14.62
CA SER A 85 -1.26 21.35 -13.31
C SER A 85 -2.57 21.43 -12.52
N ARG A 86 -3.66 21.85 -13.15
CA ARG A 86 -4.99 21.95 -12.54
C ARG A 86 -5.53 20.59 -12.13
N LEU A 87 -5.25 19.55 -12.91
CA LEU A 87 -5.60 18.18 -12.57
C LEU A 87 -4.75 17.61 -11.42
N GLY A 88 -3.67 18.26 -11.02
CA GLY A 88 -2.80 17.81 -9.96
C GLY A 88 -1.84 16.68 -10.35
N ILE A 89 -1.53 16.55 -11.65
CA ILE A 89 -0.66 15.49 -12.20
C ILE A 89 0.82 15.90 -12.16
N LEU A 90 1.11 17.20 -12.07
CA LEU A 90 2.46 17.75 -12.09
C LEU A 90 2.96 18.10 -10.69
N GLN A 91 4.28 18.05 -10.50
CA GLN A 91 4.98 18.45 -9.27
C GLN A 91 5.04 19.98 -9.13
N THR A 92 3.89 20.59 -8.94
CA THR A 92 3.72 22.03 -8.69
C THR A 92 3.80 22.35 -7.19
N ASP A 93 3.87 23.64 -6.84
CA ASP A 93 3.83 24.05 -5.44
C ASP A 93 2.48 23.72 -4.79
N SER A 94 1.39 23.78 -5.54
CA SER A 94 0.06 23.34 -5.06
C SER A 94 0.03 21.85 -4.74
N TYR A 95 0.62 21.01 -5.58
CA TYR A 95 0.77 19.58 -5.29
C TYR A 95 1.61 19.36 -4.03
N ARG A 96 2.79 20.01 -3.92
CA ARG A 96 3.66 19.87 -2.72
C ARG A 96 2.92 20.26 -1.46
N ALA A 97 2.21 21.39 -1.48
CA ALA A 97 1.41 21.85 -0.35
C ALA A 97 0.28 20.86 0.02
N ALA A 98 -0.39 20.27 -0.99
CA ALA A 98 -1.43 19.26 -0.77
C ALA A 98 -0.83 17.97 -0.18
N LYS A 99 0.28 17.48 -0.72
CA LYS A 99 0.99 16.30 -0.22
C LYS A 99 1.46 16.51 1.23
N ASP A 100 2.07 17.65 1.53
CA ASP A 100 2.53 17.99 2.87
C ASP A 100 1.38 18.06 3.88
N ARG A 101 0.22 18.58 3.46
CA ARG A 101 -0.98 18.60 4.28
C ARG A 101 -1.45 17.18 4.58
N ILE A 102 -1.61 16.33 3.56
CA ILE A 102 -2.05 14.94 3.71
C ILE A 102 -1.10 14.15 4.61
N THR A 103 0.20 14.34 4.41
CA THR A 103 1.23 13.67 5.24
C THR A 103 1.12 14.10 6.70
N ARG A 104 0.96 15.40 6.97
CA ARG A 104 0.79 15.91 8.34
C ARG A 104 -0.54 15.47 8.97
N GLU A 105 -1.63 15.46 8.22
CA GLU A 105 -2.93 14.98 8.70
C GLU A 105 -2.83 13.51 9.12
N PHE A 106 -2.20 12.67 8.30
CA PHE A 106 -1.98 11.27 8.64
C PHE A 106 -1.05 11.10 9.84
N ALA A 107 0.07 11.82 9.88
CA ALA A 107 1.03 11.75 10.99
C ALA A 107 0.38 12.11 12.33
N ASN A 108 -0.51 13.12 12.35
CA ASN A 108 -1.21 13.58 13.56
C ASN A 108 -2.43 12.72 13.93
N SER A 109 -2.90 11.87 13.02
CA SER A 109 -4.03 10.98 13.32
C SER A 109 -3.58 9.83 14.24
N PRO A 110 -4.30 9.55 15.34
CA PRO A 110 -4.03 8.37 16.16
C PRO A 110 -4.55 7.08 15.51
N GLU A 111 -5.24 7.20 14.37
CA GLU A 111 -5.88 6.08 13.68
C GLU A 111 -5.44 6.01 12.23
N ARG A 112 -5.35 4.78 11.74
CA ARG A 112 -5.27 4.43 10.33
C ARG A 112 -6.65 3.91 9.89
N ALA A 113 -7.38 4.73 9.17
CA ALA A 113 -8.69 4.38 8.64
C ALA A 113 -8.59 3.36 7.51
N ALA A 114 -9.63 2.52 7.35
CA ALA A 114 -9.77 1.62 6.22
C ALA A 114 -9.66 2.39 4.89
N PHE A 115 -8.83 1.90 3.99
CA PHE A 115 -8.60 2.52 2.68
C PHE A 115 -9.46 1.89 1.58
N LEU A 116 -9.67 0.58 1.66
CA LEU A 116 -10.37 -0.19 0.62
C LEU A 116 -11.85 -0.46 0.93
N ALA A 117 -12.36 0.01 2.05
CA ALA A 117 -13.79 -0.11 2.38
C ALA A 117 -14.66 0.61 1.34
N GLY A 118 -15.66 -0.09 0.81
CA GLY A 118 -16.53 0.39 -0.27
C GLY A 118 -15.97 0.22 -1.68
N SER A 119 -14.71 -0.19 -1.83
CA SER A 119 -14.08 -0.47 -3.14
C SER A 119 -13.75 -1.95 -3.35
N SER A 120 -12.96 -2.56 -2.49
CA SER A 120 -12.57 -3.97 -2.58
C SER A 120 -13.41 -4.89 -1.67
N TYR A 121 -14.03 -4.33 -0.64
CA TYR A 121 -14.97 -5.02 0.24
C TYR A 121 -16.02 -4.03 0.77
N PRO A 122 -17.20 -4.50 1.25
CA PRO A 122 -18.27 -3.62 1.68
C PRO A 122 -17.84 -2.67 2.82
N ALA A 123 -18.33 -1.42 2.76
CA ALA A 123 -18.16 -0.44 3.83
C ALA A 123 -19.18 -0.65 4.98
N ASP A 124 -20.30 -1.31 4.70
CA ASP A 124 -21.27 -1.68 5.74
C ASP A 124 -20.74 -2.83 6.58
N PRO A 125 -20.75 -2.73 7.92
CA PRO A 125 -20.22 -3.76 8.82
C PRO A 125 -20.91 -5.11 8.66
N GLY A 126 -22.22 -5.13 8.47
CA GLY A 126 -23.00 -6.35 8.33
C GLY A 126 -22.75 -7.07 7.02
N GLU A 127 -22.64 -6.30 5.93
CA GLU A 127 -22.28 -6.84 4.61
C GLU A 127 -20.84 -7.35 4.60
N ALA A 128 -19.90 -6.62 5.18
CA ALA A 128 -18.50 -7.04 5.30
C ALA A 128 -18.40 -8.34 6.09
N ALA A 129 -19.05 -8.43 7.25
CA ALA A 129 -19.11 -9.66 8.04
C ALA A 129 -19.69 -10.83 7.26
N SER A 130 -20.77 -10.62 6.51
CA SER A 130 -21.43 -11.65 5.71
C SER A 130 -20.54 -12.20 4.60
N VAL A 131 -19.77 -11.32 3.93
CA VAL A 131 -18.78 -11.72 2.90
C VAL A 131 -17.70 -12.59 3.52
N LEU A 132 -17.16 -12.18 4.67
CA LEU A 132 -16.09 -12.92 5.34
C LEU A 132 -16.58 -14.28 5.87
N ASP A 133 -17.78 -14.34 6.45
CA ASP A 133 -18.38 -15.59 6.91
C ASP A 133 -18.62 -16.56 5.75
N ARG A 134 -19.07 -16.07 4.60
CA ARG A 134 -19.19 -16.87 3.38
C ARG A 134 -17.84 -17.42 2.94
N ILE A 135 -16.80 -16.59 2.91
CA ILE A 135 -15.45 -17.03 2.54
C ILE A 135 -14.94 -18.08 3.53
N LEU A 136 -15.02 -17.82 4.83
CA LEU A 136 -14.57 -18.75 5.87
C LEU A 136 -15.33 -20.07 5.89
N SER A 137 -16.54 -20.12 5.34
CA SER A 137 -17.37 -21.35 5.21
C SER A 137 -17.00 -22.20 3.99
N LEU A 138 -16.22 -21.69 3.04
CA LEU A 138 -15.85 -22.43 1.84
C LEU A 138 -15.15 -23.76 2.21
N PRO A 139 -15.42 -24.86 1.49
CA PRO A 139 -14.78 -26.15 1.78
C PRO A 139 -13.27 -26.10 1.60
N ALA A 140 -12.57 -26.83 2.48
CA ALA A 140 -11.12 -26.99 2.32
C ALA A 140 -10.79 -27.74 1.04
N THR A 141 -9.84 -27.22 0.25
CA THR A 141 -9.34 -27.89 -0.96
C THR A 141 -8.39 -29.04 -0.66
N SER A 142 -7.76 -29.01 0.52
CA SER A 142 -6.94 -30.09 1.03
C SER A 142 -6.88 -30.01 2.56
N ALA A 143 -6.87 -31.17 3.23
CA ALA A 143 -6.65 -31.23 4.67
C ALA A 143 -5.14 -31.24 4.93
N VAL A 144 -4.56 -30.09 5.24
CA VAL A 144 -3.19 -30.04 5.76
C VAL A 144 -3.24 -30.47 7.24
N ARG A 145 -2.60 -31.59 7.55
CA ARG A 145 -2.40 -32.01 8.95
C ARG A 145 -1.17 -31.28 9.50
N LEU A 146 -1.41 -30.37 10.43
CA LEU A 146 -0.34 -29.73 11.17
C LEU A 146 0.08 -30.60 12.36
N PRO A 147 1.37 -30.63 12.71
CA PRO A 147 1.87 -31.42 13.87
C PRO A 147 1.44 -30.80 15.20
N GLY A 148 0.92 -29.59 15.22
CA GLY A 148 0.45 -28.86 16.39
C GLY A 148 -0.24 -27.57 15.98
N PRO A 149 -0.68 -26.73 16.96
CA PRO A 149 -1.25 -25.44 16.67
C PRO A 149 -0.22 -24.55 15.94
N PRO A 150 -0.61 -23.88 14.83
CA PRO A 150 0.31 -23.02 14.11
C PRO A 150 0.66 -21.76 14.92
N CYS A 151 1.91 -21.37 14.90
CA CYS A 151 2.38 -20.10 15.46
C CYS A 151 2.53 -18.99 14.40
N ALA A 152 2.45 -19.35 13.12
CA ALA A 152 2.56 -18.44 12.01
C ALA A 152 1.62 -18.84 10.87
N LEU A 153 1.18 -17.82 10.10
CA LEU A 153 0.31 -17.93 8.96
C LEU A 153 0.83 -17.04 7.82
N ALA A 154 0.92 -17.56 6.62
CA ALA A 154 1.05 -16.77 5.40
C ALA A 154 -0.28 -16.82 4.63
N ALA A 155 -0.82 -15.67 4.26
CA ALA A 155 -2.06 -15.55 3.50
C ALA A 155 -1.86 -14.55 2.35
N PRO A 156 -2.61 -14.67 1.24
CA PRO A 156 -2.48 -13.72 0.14
C PRO A 156 -2.92 -12.31 0.57
N HIS A 157 -2.51 -11.28 -0.19
CA HIS A 157 -3.03 -9.93 -0.02
C HIS A 157 -3.68 -9.38 -1.29
N ILE A 158 -4.05 -10.24 -2.23
CA ILE A 158 -4.82 -9.91 -3.42
C ILE A 158 -6.31 -9.67 -3.07
N ASP A 159 -7.05 -9.03 -3.96
CA ASP A 159 -8.50 -8.81 -3.79
C ASP A 159 -9.22 -10.09 -3.31
N LEU A 160 -10.08 -9.93 -2.30
CA LEU A 160 -10.76 -11.06 -1.64
C LEU A 160 -11.49 -11.97 -2.63
N ARG A 161 -12.10 -11.39 -3.67
CA ARG A 161 -12.88 -12.11 -4.70
C ARG A 161 -12.03 -13.04 -5.56
N VAL A 162 -10.72 -12.75 -5.67
CA VAL A 162 -9.80 -13.54 -6.48
C VAL A 162 -9.30 -14.77 -5.72
N ALA A 163 -9.04 -14.64 -4.42
CA ALA A 163 -8.37 -15.66 -3.62
C ALA A 163 -9.21 -16.23 -2.46
N GLU A 164 -10.55 -16.17 -2.55
CA GLU A 164 -11.47 -16.60 -1.48
C GLU A 164 -11.10 -17.96 -0.84
N ARG A 165 -10.80 -18.97 -1.67
CA ARG A 165 -10.47 -20.31 -1.18
C ARG A 165 -9.12 -20.36 -0.45
N THR A 166 -8.16 -19.55 -0.89
CA THR A 166 -6.84 -19.46 -0.26
C THR A 166 -6.95 -18.78 1.09
N TYR A 167 -7.69 -17.67 1.18
CA TYR A 167 -8.01 -17.03 2.45
C TYR A 167 -8.74 -17.99 3.40
N ALA A 168 -9.77 -18.68 2.91
CA ALA A 168 -10.52 -19.65 3.70
C ALA A 168 -9.63 -20.76 4.26
N ALA A 169 -8.73 -21.30 3.45
CA ALA A 169 -7.81 -22.35 3.87
C ALA A 169 -6.81 -21.85 4.93
N ALA A 170 -6.23 -20.68 4.68
CA ALA A 170 -5.26 -20.05 5.58
C ALA A 170 -5.88 -19.74 6.95
N TYR A 171 -6.97 -19.00 6.99
CA TYR A 171 -7.57 -18.55 8.25
C TYR A 171 -8.29 -19.67 9.03
N ARG A 172 -8.72 -20.73 8.36
CA ARG A 172 -9.25 -21.93 9.05
C ARG A 172 -8.18 -22.60 9.91
N ALA A 173 -6.91 -22.57 9.51
CA ALA A 173 -5.82 -23.20 10.25
C ALA A 173 -5.57 -22.54 11.62
N VAL A 174 -5.98 -21.29 11.79
CA VAL A 174 -5.74 -20.51 13.02
C VAL A 174 -7.02 -20.21 13.81
N ARG A 175 -8.18 -20.61 13.33
CA ARG A 175 -9.50 -20.22 13.89
C ARG A 175 -9.71 -20.59 15.37
N ASP A 176 -9.07 -21.66 15.82
CA ASP A 176 -9.24 -22.19 17.18
C ASP A 176 -8.13 -21.70 18.13
N LEU A 177 -7.29 -20.76 17.67
CA LEU A 177 -6.25 -20.15 18.50
C LEU A 177 -6.85 -19.03 19.36
N ALA A 178 -6.11 -18.66 20.40
CA ALA A 178 -6.40 -17.51 21.26
C ALA A 178 -5.11 -16.68 21.43
N PRO A 179 -4.68 -15.95 20.39
CA PRO A 179 -3.46 -15.17 20.46
C PRO A 179 -3.62 -14.01 21.44
N SER A 180 -2.57 -13.75 22.23
CA SER A 180 -2.51 -12.59 23.13
C SER A 180 -2.11 -11.30 22.40
N ALA A 181 -1.40 -11.42 21.27
CA ALA A 181 -1.04 -10.35 20.36
C ALA A 181 -0.68 -10.93 18.98
N ILE A 182 -0.67 -10.12 17.94
CA ILE A 182 -0.40 -10.56 16.57
C ILE A 182 0.68 -9.69 15.92
N LEU A 183 1.79 -10.30 15.49
CA LEU A 183 2.69 -9.66 14.53
C LEU A 183 2.05 -9.73 13.14
N LEU A 184 1.76 -8.57 12.59
CA LEU A 184 1.13 -8.45 11.28
C LEU A 184 2.14 -7.89 10.27
N LEU A 185 2.67 -8.76 9.41
CA LEU A 185 3.62 -8.41 8.36
C LEU A 185 2.89 -8.21 7.03
N GLY A 186 3.19 -7.14 6.34
CA GLY A 186 2.65 -6.85 5.01
C GLY A 186 3.73 -6.42 4.03
N THR A 187 3.37 -6.37 2.75
CA THR A 187 4.21 -5.84 1.68
C THR A 187 4.11 -4.32 1.65
N GLY A 188 5.24 -3.64 1.72
CA GLY A 188 5.30 -2.19 1.67
C GLY A 188 5.44 -1.67 0.24
N HIS A 189 4.35 -1.65 -0.54
CA HIS A 189 4.37 -1.25 -1.95
C HIS A 189 4.87 0.18 -2.17
N ALA A 190 4.61 1.08 -1.23
CA ALA A 190 5.01 2.48 -1.30
C ALA A 190 6.19 2.83 -0.36
N LEU A 191 6.92 1.83 0.14
CA LEU A 191 7.93 2.05 1.18
C LEU A 191 9.27 2.63 0.65
N GLY A 192 9.48 2.61 -0.64
CA GLY A 192 10.73 3.10 -1.24
C GLY A 192 11.93 2.26 -0.83
N ARG A 193 13.00 2.90 -0.33
CA ARG A 193 14.25 2.22 0.04
C ARG A 193 14.31 1.72 1.49
N SER A 194 13.36 2.10 2.33
CA SER A 194 13.31 1.61 3.71
C SER A 194 12.95 0.13 3.74
N ARG A 195 13.56 -0.63 4.66
CA ARG A 195 13.29 -2.08 4.80
C ARG A 195 12.00 -2.33 5.57
N TYR A 196 11.67 -1.45 6.49
CA TYR A 196 10.50 -1.59 7.35
C TYR A 196 9.77 -0.27 7.50
N SER A 197 8.45 -0.32 7.62
CA SER A 197 7.66 0.75 8.21
C SER A 197 6.81 0.14 9.32
N ILE A 198 6.81 0.78 10.50
CA ILE A 198 6.18 0.27 11.71
C ILE A 198 5.24 1.34 12.22
N SER A 199 3.95 1.04 12.36
CA SER A 199 2.95 1.99 12.82
C SER A 199 2.49 1.68 14.24
N ASP A 200 2.28 2.71 15.05
CA ASP A 200 1.68 2.62 16.40
C ASP A 200 0.23 3.08 16.42
N LYS A 201 -0.36 3.33 15.25
CA LYS A 201 -1.74 3.76 15.11
C LYS A 201 -2.72 2.61 15.37
N THR A 202 -3.89 2.97 15.87
CA THR A 202 -5.04 2.06 15.86
C THR A 202 -5.55 1.91 14.43
N PHE A 203 -5.64 0.68 13.94
CA PHE A 203 -6.25 0.41 12.63
C PHE A 203 -7.77 0.32 12.79
N THR A 204 -8.50 0.89 11.84
CA THR A 204 -9.97 0.80 11.82
C THR A 204 -10.45 0.18 10.53
N THR A 205 -11.43 -0.70 10.64
CA THR A 205 -12.15 -1.30 9.51
C THR A 205 -13.66 -1.16 9.76
N PRO A 206 -14.53 -1.51 8.83
CA PRO A 206 -15.97 -1.58 9.11
C PRO A 206 -16.33 -2.48 10.31
N LEU A 207 -15.48 -3.45 10.64
CA LEU A 207 -15.71 -4.39 11.75
C LEU A 207 -15.25 -3.88 13.11
N GLY A 208 -14.67 -2.67 13.18
CA GLY A 208 -14.25 -2.07 14.44
C GLY A 208 -12.76 -1.68 14.46
N ARG A 209 -12.24 -1.52 15.66
CA ARG A 209 -10.91 -0.99 15.96
C ARG A 209 -9.94 -2.10 16.35
N VAL A 210 -8.70 -1.98 15.90
CA VAL A 210 -7.61 -2.91 16.24
C VAL A 210 -6.44 -2.08 16.78
N PRO A 211 -6.18 -2.12 18.09
CA PRO A 211 -5.10 -1.34 18.70
C PRO A 211 -3.73 -1.88 18.30
N ALA A 212 -2.75 -0.99 18.16
CA ALA A 212 -1.35 -1.39 18.06
C ALA A 212 -0.73 -1.56 19.47
N ASP A 213 0.20 -2.50 19.58
CA ASP A 213 1.10 -2.61 20.73
C ASP A 213 2.16 -1.50 20.64
N ARG A 214 1.86 -0.35 21.25
CA ARG A 214 2.71 0.85 21.15
C ARG A 214 4.09 0.66 21.76
N GLU A 215 4.20 -0.11 22.83
CA GLU A 215 5.48 -0.36 23.49
C GLU A 215 6.37 -1.25 22.60
N ALA A 216 5.82 -2.34 22.09
CA ALA A 216 6.53 -3.23 21.16
C ALA A 216 6.90 -2.49 19.86
N THR A 217 5.98 -1.70 19.28
CA THR A 217 6.27 -0.95 18.05
C THR A 217 7.42 0.04 18.24
N ALA A 218 7.50 0.71 19.39
CA ALA A 218 8.60 1.63 19.71
C ALA A 218 9.95 0.91 19.82
N ARG A 219 9.99 -0.23 20.56
CA ARG A 219 11.20 -1.05 20.71
C ARG A 219 11.69 -1.58 19.37
N ILE A 220 10.79 -2.17 18.59
CA ILE A 220 11.14 -2.78 17.29
C ILE A 220 11.56 -1.73 16.26
N ARG A 221 10.93 -0.55 16.27
CA ARG A 221 11.38 0.57 15.44
C ARG A 221 12.78 1.03 15.82
N ALA A 222 13.08 1.12 17.12
CA ALA A 222 14.42 1.47 17.61
C ALA A 222 15.46 0.42 17.21
N ALA A 223 15.15 -0.86 17.31
CA ALA A 223 16.03 -1.96 16.92
C ALA A 223 16.31 -1.96 15.39
N ALA A 224 15.30 -1.68 14.57
CA ALA A 224 15.46 -1.56 13.12
C ALA A 224 16.34 -0.36 12.72
N GLY A 225 16.41 0.69 13.55
CA GLY A 225 17.25 1.86 13.31
C GLY A 225 17.05 2.47 11.94
N THR A 226 18.14 2.63 11.17
CA THR A 226 18.10 3.20 9.81
C THR A 226 17.42 2.31 8.76
N ALA A 227 17.14 1.04 9.06
CA ALA A 227 16.37 0.17 8.20
C ALA A 227 14.87 0.49 8.25
N ALA A 228 14.40 1.13 9.33
CA ALA A 228 13.03 1.60 9.43
C ALA A 228 12.81 2.93 8.71
N SER A 229 11.62 3.10 8.14
CA SER A 229 11.15 4.40 7.64
C SER A 229 11.09 5.42 8.79
N PRO A 230 11.44 6.69 8.54
CA PRO A 230 11.32 7.74 9.53
C PRO A 230 9.87 8.05 9.95
N ASP A 231 8.91 7.67 9.11
CA ASP A 231 7.48 7.82 9.34
C ASP A 231 6.73 6.55 8.96
N ASP A 232 5.42 6.53 9.26
CA ASP A 232 4.52 5.43 8.94
C ASP A 232 3.54 5.75 7.81
N PHE A 233 3.83 6.76 6.98
CA PHE A 233 2.93 7.21 5.91
C PHE A 233 2.60 6.12 4.89
N ALA A 234 3.52 5.18 4.65
CA ALA A 234 3.30 4.04 3.78
C ALA A 234 2.09 3.17 4.20
N HIS A 235 1.75 3.16 5.51
CA HIS A 235 0.57 2.43 6.00
C HIS A 235 -0.77 3.04 5.56
N ARG A 236 -0.80 4.32 5.18
CA ARG A 236 -2.05 5.04 4.90
C ARG A 236 -2.94 4.32 3.90
N ASN A 237 -2.37 3.87 2.80
CA ASN A 237 -3.09 3.28 1.66
C ASN A 237 -2.70 1.80 1.43
N GLU A 238 -1.94 1.21 2.36
CA GLU A 238 -1.46 -0.15 2.20
C GLU A 238 -2.57 -1.17 2.51
N HIS A 239 -2.76 -2.10 1.59
CA HIS A 239 -3.83 -3.10 1.63
C HIS A 239 -3.38 -4.47 2.15
N SER A 240 -2.09 -4.77 2.10
CA SER A 240 -1.55 -6.07 2.50
C SER A 240 -1.85 -6.43 3.96
N LEU A 241 -1.90 -5.41 4.85
CA LEU A 241 -2.33 -5.58 6.24
C LEU A 241 -3.85 -5.51 6.38
N GLU A 242 -4.52 -4.63 5.62
CA GLU A 242 -5.95 -4.37 5.77
C GLU A 242 -6.81 -5.59 5.48
N PHE A 243 -6.51 -6.34 4.43
CA PHE A 243 -7.21 -7.60 4.14
C PHE A 243 -7.05 -8.64 5.25
N GLN A 244 -5.88 -8.73 5.86
CA GLN A 244 -5.65 -9.66 6.97
C GLN A 244 -6.49 -9.28 8.19
N LEU A 245 -6.59 -7.99 8.50
CA LEU A 245 -7.34 -7.49 9.65
C LEU A 245 -8.81 -7.89 9.59
N LEU A 246 -9.43 -7.90 8.41
CA LEU A 246 -10.83 -8.30 8.25
C LEU A 246 -11.07 -9.74 8.74
N PHE A 247 -10.23 -10.68 8.34
CA PHE A 247 -10.33 -12.07 8.79
C PHE A 247 -10.01 -12.22 10.27
N LEU A 248 -8.98 -11.53 10.76
CA LEU A 248 -8.61 -11.55 12.17
C LEU A 248 -9.74 -11.05 13.05
N GLN A 249 -10.43 -9.97 12.66
CA GLN A 249 -11.58 -9.43 13.38
C GLN A 249 -12.81 -10.35 13.37
N ARG A 250 -12.93 -11.25 12.37
CA ARG A 250 -13.97 -12.29 12.36
C ARG A 250 -13.66 -13.48 13.25
N LEU A 251 -12.39 -13.73 13.51
CA LEU A 251 -11.93 -14.91 14.28
C LEU A 251 -11.64 -14.58 15.74
N PHE A 252 -11.15 -13.37 16.02
CA PHE A 252 -10.63 -12.98 17.32
C PHE A 252 -11.26 -11.68 17.85
N PRO A 253 -11.33 -11.46 19.17
CA PRO A 253 -11.80 -10.20 19.76
C PRO A 253 -10.72 -9.11 19.63
N MET A 254 -10.47 -8.61 18.42
CA MET A 254 -9.33 -7.75 18.08
C MET A 254 -9.29 -6.40 18.81
N GLU A 255 -10.37 -5.98 19.46
CA GLU A 255 -10.32 -4.81 20.35
C GLU A 255 -9.43 -5.05 21.59
N GLN A 256 -9.24 -6.31 21.95
CA GLN A 256 -8.45 -6.76 23.11
C GLN A 256 -7.12 -7.43 22.72
N VAL A 257 -6.93 -7.73 21.44
CA VAL A 257 -5.73 -8.39 20.92
C VAL A 257 -4.94 -7.37 20.09
N PRO A 258 -3.88 -6.76 20.66
CA PRO A 258 -3.12 -5.76 19.96
C PRO A 258 -2.32 -6.36 18.81
N ILE A 259 -2.06 -5.53 17.80
CA ILE A 259 -1.21 -5.89 16.67
C ILE A 259 0.14 -5.16 16.74
N LEU A 260 1.15 -5.78 16.15
CA LEU A 260 2.41 -5.16 15.78
C LEU A 260 2.43 -5.05 14.25
N PRO A 261 1.97 -3.93 13.65
CA PRO A 261 1.85 -3.80 12.21
C PRO A 261 3.19 -3.35 11.61
N VAL A 262 3.71 -4.16 10.70
CA VAL A 262 4.98 -3.92 10.02
C VAL A 262 4.81 -4.11 8.52
N LEU A 263 5.20 -3.13 7.74
CA LEU A 263 5.39 -3.26 6.30
C LEU A 263 6.84 -3.60 6.00
N CYS A 264 7.04 -4.60 5.17
CA CYS A 264 8.34 -5.03 4.68
C CYS A 264 8.56 -4.48 3.27
N GLY A 265 9.65 -3.75 3.08
CA GLY A 265 10.06 -3.19 1.79
C GLY A 265 10.89 -4.16 0.97
N GLN A 266 11.36 -3.67 -0.17
CA GLN A 266 12.20 -4.41 -1.10
C GLN A 266 13.56 -4.74 -0.50
N MET A 267 14.09 -5.92 -0.84
CA MET A 267 15.38 -6.43 -0.36
C MET A 267 16.25 -6.98 -1.51
N GLU A 268 15.86 -6.76 -2.78
CA GLU A 268 16.57 -7.32 -3.94
C GLU A 268 18.03 -6.86 -4.03
N ASP A 269 18.31 -5.61 -3.65
CA ASP A 269 19.67 -5.07 -3.63
C ASP A 269 20.59 -5.77 -2.63
N LEU A 270 20.02 -6.49 -1.66
CA LEU A 270 20.82 -7.27 -0.71
C LEU A 270 21.39 -8.56 -1.33
N PHE A 271 20.72 -9.12 -2.35
CA PHE A 271 21.19 -10.36 -2.99
C PHE A 271 22.60 -10.21 -3.62
N GLU A 272 22.95 -9.00 -4.04
CA GLU A 272 24.25 -8.72 -4.66
C GLU A 272 25.29 -8.20 -3.66
N THR A 273 24.85 -7.73 -2.48
CA THR A 273 25.72 -6.99 -1.54
C THR A 273 26.07 -7.74 -0.28
N VAL A 274 25.24 -8.71 0.14
CA VAL A 274 25.46 -9.49 1.38
C VAL A 274 25.19 -11.00 1.14
N ARG A 275 25.83 -11.85 1.95
CA ARG A 275 25.60 -13.31 1.88
C ARG A 275 24.31 -13.72 2.56
N SER A 276 23.88 -12.95 3.55
CA SER A 276 22.62 -13.14 4.27
C SER A 276 21.99 -11.77 4.52
N PRO A 277 20.66 -11.63 4.36
CA PRO A 277 19.96 -10.40 4.72
C PRO A 277 20.25 -9.93 6.16
N LEU A 278 20.55 -10.84 7.06
CA LEU A 278 20.90 -10.53 8.46
C LEU A 278 22.23 -9.74 8.61
N GLU A 279 23.08 -9.73 7.57
CA GLU A 279 24.31 -8.91 7.56
C GLU A 279 24.03 -7.43 7.27
N ALA A 280 22.86 -7.11 6.75
CA ALA A 280 22.48 -5.73 6.45
C ALA A 280 22.11 -4.96 7.73
N PRO A 281 22.52 -3.69 7.84
CA PRO A 281 22.27 -2.86 9.03
C PRO A 281 20.79 -2.83 9.43
N GLY A 282 20.48 -3.04 10.69
CA GLY A 282 19.15 -3.00 11.29
C GLY A 282 18.27 -4.22 11.03
N ILE A 283 18.62 -5.13 10.11
CA ILE A 283 17.81 -6.32 9.85
C ILE A 283 18.00 -7.36 10.97
N ALA A 284 19.24 -7.69 11.35
CA ALA A 284 19.48 -8.62 12.44
C ALA A 284 18.83 -8.16 13.75
N SER A 285 19.07 -6.90 14.13
CA SER A 285 18.51 -6.33 15.36
C SER A 285 16.97 -6.30 15.34
N PHE A 286 16.36 -6.02 14.18
CA PHE A 286 14.90 -6.12 14.00
C PHE A 286 14.42 -7.55 14.25
N VAL A 287 15.05 -8.56 13.63
CA VAL A 287 14.68 -9.97 13.78
C VAL A 287 14.88 -10.46 15.22
N GLU A 288 15.97 -10.06 15.87
CA GLU A 288 16.26 -10.37 17.28
C GLU A 288 15.19 -9.80 18.22
N GLU A 289 14.83 -8.50 18.05
CA GLU A 289 13.81 -7.86 18.87
C GLU A 289 12.42 -8.44 18.64
N VAL A 290 12.05 -8.73 17.38
CA VAL A 290 10.81 -9.43 17.05
C VAL A 290 10.77 -10.82 17.69
N SER A 291 11.86 -11.55 17.64
CA SER A 291 11.97 -12.90 18.24
C SER A 291 11.84 -12.84 19.76
N ALA A 292 12.45 -11.84 20.39
CA ALA A 292 12.30 -11.59 21.82
C ALA A 292 10.83 -11.29 22.15
N TRP A 293 10.20 -10.36 21.43
CA TRP A 293 8.80 -10.01 21.65
C TRP A 293 7.85 -11.20 21.46
N ILE A 294 8.06 -12.06 20.45
CA ILE A 294 7.26 -13.28 20.26
C ILE A 294 7.37 -14.21 21.47
N SER A 295 8.52 -14.27 22.12
CA SER A 295 8.81 -15.14 23.25
C SER A 295 8.38 -14.58 24.61
N GLU A 296 7.99 -13.30 24.68
CA GLU A 296 7.58 -12.65 25.93
C GLU A 296 6.22 -13.17 26.43
N PRO A 297 6.08 -13.45 27.74
CA PRO A 297 4.79 -13.71 28.37
C PRO A 297 3.98 -12.38 28.48
N PRO A 298 2.63 -12.44 28.68
CA PRO A 298 1.83 -13.65 28.75
C PRO A 298 1.29 -14.11 27.40
N GLY A 299 0.97 -15.40 27.32
CA GLY A 299 0.22 -15.99 26.21
C GLY A 299 1.06 -16.30 24.97
N SER A 300 0.38 -16.82 23.97
CA SER A 300 0.96 -17.13 22.65
C SER A 300 0.73 -15.96 21.69
N LYS A 301 1.75 -15.62 20.93
CA LYS A 301 1.64 -14.64 19.85
C LYS A 301 1.50 -15.35 18.51
N LEU A 302 0.75 -14.76 17.59
CA LEU A 302 0.57 -15.26 16.22
C LEU A 302 1.31 -14.34 15.26
N VAL A 303 2.05 -14.92 14.32
CA VAL A 303 2.62 -14.18 13.19
C VAL A 303 1.71 -14.34 11.97
N VAL A 304 1.27 -13.26 11.38
CA VAL A 304 0.47 -13.25 10.15
C VAL A 304 1.20 -12.45 9.10
N ALA A 305 1.51 -13.09 7.97
CA ALA A 305 2.13 -12.43 6.82
C ALA A 305 1.13 -12.34 5.65
N GLY A 306 0.80 -11.11 5.24
CA GLY A 306 0.05 -10.82 4.02
C GLY A 306 1.00 -10.76 2.83
N VAL A 307 1.07 -11.84 2.05
CA VAL A 307 2.06 -12.00 0.97
C VAL A 307 1.44 -12.67 -0.26
N ASP A 308 1.86 -12.25 -1.44
CA ASP A 308 1.56 -12.94 -2.68
C ASP A 308 2.78 -13.76 -3.10
N LEU A 309 2.67 -15.09 -3.01
CA LEU A 309 3.74 -16.02 -3.36
C LEU A 309 3.80 -16.31 -4.86
N SER A 310 2.79 -15.90 -5.61
CA SER A 310 2.72 -16.00 -7.07
C SER A 310 2.13 -14.70 -7.61
N HIS A 311 3.00 -13.76 -7.94
CA HIS A 311 2.62 -12.45 -8.48
C HIS A 311 3.01 -12.42 -9.95
N VAL A 312 2.00 -12.63 -10.81
CA VAL A 312 2.16 -12.61 -12.27
C VAL A 312 1.27 -11.47 -12.77
N GLY A 313 1.89 -10.41 -13.28
CA GLY A 313 1.21 -9.23 -13.84
C GLY A 313 1.68 -8.93 -15.25
#